data_1a8f60efd794bddd161d75729c3a63a2
#
_entry.id   1a8f60efd794bddd161d75729c3a63a2
#
_cell.length_a   1.000
_cell.length_b   1.000
_cell.length_c   1.000
_cell.angle_alpha   90.00
_cell.angle_beta   90.00
_cell.angle_gamma   90.00
#
_symmetry.space_group_name_H-M   'P 1'
#
loop_
_entity.id
_entity.type
_entity.pdbx_description
1 polymer ?
#
loop_
_entity_poly.entity_id
_entity_poly.type
_entity_poly.pdbx_seq_one_letter_code
_entity_poly.pdbx_strand_id
1 'polypeptide(L)'
;MSMNTFGHLFRVTTWGESHGPALGATVDGCPPGVPLDEAMLQVWLDKRRPGQNKNTTQRQEPDQVRILSGVFDGQTTGTTIQLMIENTDQRSKDYGEIAQTFRPGHADITYHQKYGLRDYRGGGRSSARETAARVAAGGVARAVLKALAPKLEVIGYMTTMGEMEIDRSAFDWDAIEQNDFWIPQDEATAKSWEAYLTKVRKDKNSVGGAIEVVARNVPAGIGAPIYAKLDTDLAAAMMSINAVKGVEIGEGMAAARLSGTDNADEIFMGPNGPEYSSNHAGGILGGISTGQDVVVRFAVKPTSSILTPRASIRLDGSATEVVTKGRHDPCVGIRAVPVGEAMMACVILDHILLHRGQVGGAVGETRGKIG
;
A
#
# COMPACT_ATOMS: atom_id res chain seq x y z
N MET A 1 16.08 -17.20 -9.21
CA MET A 1 16.23 -16.03 -8.32
C MET A 1 14.86 -15.64 -7.81
N SER A 2 14.72 -15.31 -6.54
CA SER A 2 13.48 -14.78 -5.97
C SER A 2 13.54 -13.25 -5.97
N MET A 3 12.39 -12.60 -6.18
CA MET A 3 12.25 -11.14 -6.24
C MET A 3 11.57 -10.66 -4.95
N ASN A 4 12.35 -10.52 -3.88
CA ASN A 4 11.87 -10.02 -2.58
C ASN A 4 12.34 -8.58 -2.28
N THR A 5 13.06 -7.97 -3.21
CA THR A 5 13.59 -6.61 -3.13
C THR A 5 12.92 -5.75 -4.18
N PHE A 6 12.53 -4.54 -3.80
CA PHE A 6 11.93 -3.54 -4.66
C PHE A 6 12.68 -2.20 -4.48
N GLY A 7 12.60 -1.29 -5.47
CA GLY A 7 13.29 -0.01 -5.49
C GLY A 7 14.65 -0.05 -6.21
N HIS A 8 15.12 1.10 -6.65
CA HIS A 8 16.38 1.27 -7.39
C HIS A 8 17.54 1.69 -6.47
N LEU A 9 17.43 2.85 -5.81
CA LEU A 9 18.36 3.36 -4.81
C LEU A 9 17.84 3.14 -3.40
N PHE A 10 16.59 3.53 -3.13
CA PHE A 10 15.91 3.20 -1.89
C PHE A 10 15.32 1.80 -2.00
N ARG A 11 16.11 0.81 -1.62
CA ARG A 11 15.76 -0.61 -1.79
C ARG A 11 15.18 -1.22 -0.52
N VAL A 12 14.07 -1.92 -0.69
CA VAL A 12 13.37 -2.59 0.41
C VAL A 12 13.29 -4.08 0.13
N THR A 13 13.85 -4.88 1.01
CA THR A 13 13.72 -6.35 1.00
C THR A 13 12.84 -6.76 2.17
N THR A 14 11.66 -7.36 1.92
CA THR A 14 10.80 -7.88 2.99
C THR A 14 11.03 -9.37 3.20
N TRP A 15 10.92 -9.83 4.46
CA TRP A 15 11.16 -11.20 4.87
C TRP A 15 10.20 -11.63 5.99
N GLY A 16 10.17 -12.94 6.27
CA GLY A 16 9.34 -13.54 7.32
C GLY A 16 7.94 -13.96 6.86
N GLU A 17 7.37 -14.95 7.55
CA GLU A 17 6.06 -15.53 7.26
C GLU A 17 5.02 -15.13 8.32
N SER A 18 3.75 -15.20 7.95
CA SER A 18 2.61 -14.81 8.80
C SER A 18 2.58 -15.52 10.16
N HIS A 19 3.04 -16.78 10.23
CA HIS A 19 3.08 -17.62 11.42
C HIS A 19 4.51 -18.08 11.76
N GLY A 20 5.53 -17.42 11.19
CA GLY A 20 6.90 -17.51 11.62
C GLY A 20 7.15 -16.72 12.92
N PRO A 21 8.37 -16.76 13.47
CA PRO A 21 8.69 -16.05 14.71
C PRO A 21 8.61 -14.54 14.57
N ALA A 22 9.01 -14.01 13.42
CA ALA A 22 9.00 -12.58 13.11
C ALA A 22 8.87 -12.34 11.61
N LEU A 23 8.60 -11.10 11.25
CA LEU A 23 8.73 -10.56 9.90
C LEU A 23 9.44 -9.21 9.98
N GLY A 24 9.89 -8.70 8.84
CA GLY A 24 10.54 -7.41 8.82
C GLY A 24 10.95 -6.95 7.44
N ALA A 25 11.68 -5.85 7.41
CA ALA A 25 12.25 -5.28 6.22
C ALA A 25 13.72 -4.94 6.42
N THR A 26 14.49 -5.10 5.36
CA THR A 26 15.84 -4.57 5.22
C THR A 26 15.77 -3.41 4.25
N VAL A 27 16.12 -2.22 4.70
CA VAL A 27 16.14 -0.99 3.89
C VAL A 27 17.58 -0.62 3.61
N ASP A 28 17.92 -0.45 2.33
CA ASP A 28 19.23 -0.02 1.86
C ASP A 28 19.09 1.26 1.02
N GLY A 29 20.12 2.12 1.01
CA GLY A 29 20.09 3.38 0.28
C GLY A 29 19.42 4.55 1.02
N CYS A 30 19.16 4.41 2.32
CA CYS A 30 18.72 5.53 3.15
C CYS A 30 19.89 6.51 3.36
N PRO A 31 19.73 7.82 3.07
CA PRO A 31 20.77 8.82 3.36
C PRO A 31 21.13 8.89 4.84
N PRO A 32 22.39 9.21 5.20
CA PRO A 32 22.78 9.40 6.60
C PRO A 32 22.25 10.72 7.18
N GLY A 33 22.20 10.80 8.53
CA GLY A 33 21.87 12.03 9.27
C GLY A 33 20.39 12.36 9.32
N VAL A 34 19.52 11.42 8.95
CA VAL A 34 18.06 11.59 9.06
C VAL A 34 17.61 11.14 10.45
N PRO A 35 16.87 11.98 11.21
CA PRO A 35 16.28 11.54 12.48
C PRO A 35 15.37 10.33 12.29
N LEU A 36 15.61 9.27 13.07
CA LEU A 36 14.83 8.02 13.00
C LEU A 36 14.90 7.26 14.33
N ASP A 37 13.72 6.89 14.83
CA ASP A 37 13.56 5.99 15.97
C ASP A 37 12.33 5.06 15.76
N GLU A 38 12.15 4.09 16.66
CA GLU A 38 11.02 3.16 16.60
C GLU A 38 9.68 3.87 16.79
N ALA A 39 9.59 4.91 17.60
CA ALA A 39 8.35 5.65 17.86
C ALA A 39 7.86 6.34 16.59
N MET A 40 8.77 6.91 15.80
CA MET A 40 8.45 7.52 14.50
C MET A 40 7.89 6.51 13.49
N LEU A 41 8.31 5.26 13.56
CA LEU A 41 7.81 4.18 12.69
C LEU A 41 6.49 3.60 13.21
N GLN A 42 6.33 3.53 14.53
CA GLN A 42 5.18 2.90 15.18
C GLN A 42 3.86 3.59 14.85
N VAL A 43 3.85 4.92 14.73
CA VAL A 43 2.63 5.67 14.36
C VAL A 43 2.01 5.19 13.04
N TRP A 44 2.83 4.79 12.07
CA TRP A 44 2.37 4.26 10.79
C TRP A 44 1.91 2.80 10.90
N LEU A 45 2.61 2.01 11.69
CA LEU A 45 2.23 0.62 11.96
C LEU A 45 0.92 0.54 12.75
N ASP A 46 0.69 1.46 13.68
CA ASP A 46 -0.55 1.55 14.43
C ASP A 46 -1.75 1.81 13.51
N LYS A 47 -1.60 2.60 12.45
CA LYS A 47 -2.64 2.80 11.42
C LYS A 47 -2.96 1.52 10.63
N ARG A 48 -2.02 0.57 10.49
CA ARG A 48 -2.17 -0.67 9.72
C ARG A 48 -2.51 -1.89 10.56
N ARG A 49 -2.07 -1.96 11.81
CA ARG A 49 -2.13 -3.17 12.66
C ARG A 49 -3.51 -3.83 12.67
N PRO A 50 -3.60 -5.16 12.84
CA PRO A 50 -4.87 -5.85 12.99
C PRO A 50 -5.51 -5.55 14.34
N GLY A 51 -6.85 -5.69 14.43
CA GLY A 51 -7.56 -5.54 15.70
C GLY A 51 -7.70 -4.10 16.21
N GLN A 52 -7.58 -3.10 15.34
CA GLN A 52 -7.74 -1.68 15.70
C GLN A 52 -9.19 -1.36 16.12
N ASN A 53 -10.14 -1.95 15.42
CA ASN A 53 -11.56 -1.71 15.63
C ASN A 53 -12.38 -2.98 15.29
N LYS A 54 -13.68 -2.93 15.54
CA LYS A 54 -14.63 -4.03 15.28
C LYS A 54 -14.81 -4.35 13.78
N ASN A 55 -14.36 -3.47 12.88
CA ASN A 55 -14.56 -3.57 11.44
C ASN A 55 -13.42 -4.35 10.75
N THR A 56 -12.32 -4.61 11.46
CA THR A 56 -11.16 -5.36 10.98
C THR A 56 -11.11 -6.76 11.61
N THR A 57 -10.04 -7.51 11.33
CA THR A 57 -9.81 -8.85 11.87
C THR A 57 -9.72 -8.85 13.40
N GLN A 58 -10.14 -9.95 14.02
CA GLN A 58 -10.00 -10.16 15.48
C GLN A 58 -8.59 -10.60 15.92
N ARG A 59 -7.66 -10.81 14.99
CA ARG A 59 -6.24 -11.03 15.33
C ARG A 59 -5.70 -9.77 15.98
N GLN A 60 -4.96 -9.93 17.08
CA GLN A 60 -4.35 -8.82 17.79
C GLN A 60 -2.83 -8.93 17.72
N GLU A 61 -2.21 -8.02 16.99
CA GLU A 61 -0.76 -7.89 16.93
C GLU A 61 -0.41 -6.44 17.24
N PRO A 62 0.51 -6.19 18.16
CA PRO A 62 0.93 -4.81 18.45
C PRO A 62 1.74 -4.20 17.32
N ASP A 63 2.22 -5.03 16.38
CA ASP A 63 3.12 -4.63 15.28
C ASP A 63 4.31 -3.79 15.77
N GLN A 64 4.81 -4.10 16.97
CA GLN A 64 5.89 -3.34 17.58
C GLN A 64 7.16 -3.53 16.77
N VAL A 65 7.65 -2.44 16.20
CA VAL A 65 8.87 -2.45 15.40
C VAL A 65 10.10 -2.27 16.27
N ARG A 66 11.18 -2.95 15.90
CA ARG A 66 12.53 -2.76 16.44
C ARG A 66 13.50 -2.45 15.32
N ILE A 67 14.36 -1.46 15.55
CA ILE A 67 15.47 -1.14 14.66
C ILE A 67 16.70 -1.88 15.16
N LEU A 68 17.25 -2.79 14.36
CA LEU A 68 18.37 -3.63 14.75
C LEU A 68 19.72 -3.13 14.21
N SER A 69 19.72 -2.25 13.21
CA SER A 69 20.93 -1.65 12.62
C SER A 69 20.58 -0.41 11.81
N GLY A 70 21.60 0.35 11.41
CA GLY A 70 21.48 1.50 10.50
C GLY A 70 21.07 2.82 11.16
N VAL A 71 20.96 2.83 12.51
CA VAL A 71 20.67 4.03 13.29
C VAL A 71 21.67 4.13 14.46
N PHE A 72 22.20 5.32 14.69
CA PHE A 72 23.08 5.63 15.81
C PHE A 72 22.74 7.04 16.34
N ASP A 73 22.60 7.18 17.65
CA ASP A 73 22.20 8.42 18.33
C ASP A 73 20.94 9.07 17.70
N GLY A 74 19.93 8.27 17.36
CA GLY A 74 18.67 8.74 16.79
C GLY A 74 18.75 9.23 15.34
N GLN A 75 19.84 8.91 14.62
CA GLN A 75 20.05 9.31 13.24
C GLN A 75 20.45 8.11 12.38
N THR A 76 20.03 8.12 11.11
CA THR A 76 20.46 7.13 10.14
C THR A 76 21.96 7.24 9.86
N THR A 77 22.63 6.08 9.69
CA THR A 77 24.09 6.04 9.46
C THR A 77 24.49 6.01 7.99
N GLY A 78 23.52 5.85 7.06
CA GLY A 78 23.77 5.60 5.64
C GLY A 78 24.09 4.13 5.32
N THR A 79 24.10 3.26 6.34
CA THR A 79 24.22 1.81 6.16
C THR A 79 22.85 1.15 6.22
N THR A 80 22.80 -0.17 6.01
CA THR A 80 21.55 -0.93 5.96
C THR A 80 20.75 -0.84 7.26
N ILE A 81 19.48 -0.43 7.16
CA ILE A 81 18.53 -0.40 8.26
C ILE A 81 17.78 -1.73 8.30
N GLN A 82 17.87 -2.43 9.43
CA GLN A 82 17.13 -3.66 9.66
C GLN A 82 15.97 -3.43 10.61
N LEU A 83 14.75 -3.72 10.13
CA LEU A 83 13.49 -3.60 10.87
C LEU A 83 12.94 -4.98 11.17
N MET A 84 12.51 -5.21 12.41
CA MET A 84 11.94 -6.48 12.86
C MET A 84 10.64 -6.25 13.61
N ILE A 85 9.64 -7.10 13.36
CA ILE A 85 8.33 -7.12 14.01
C ILE A 85 8.06 -8.57 14.44
N GLU A 86 7.92 -8.83 15.73
CA GLU A 86 7.61 -10.16 16.24
C GLU A 86 6.15 -10.53 15.97
N ASN A 87 5.88 -11.83 15.73
CA ASN A 87 4.53 -12.37 15.66
C ASN A 87 4.13 -12.90 17.04
N THR A 88 3.14 -12.29 17.69
CA THR A 88 2.74 -12.60 19.07
C THR A 88 1.42 -13.36 19.16
N ASP A 89 0.48 -13.18 18.23
CA ASP A 89 -0.85 -13.83 18.21
C ASP A 89 -1.02 -14.78 17.02
N GLN A 90 -0.10 -15.75 16.87
CA GLN A 90 -0.20 -16.80 15.88
C GLN A 90 -0.91 -18.05 16.46
N ARG A 91 -1.88 -18.62 15.70
CA ARG A 91 -2.63 -19.82 16.08
C ARG A 91 -2.55 -20.87 14.99
N SER A 92 -1.45 -21.62 14.96
CA SER A 92 -1.18 -22.63 13.92
C SER A 92 -2.14 -23.82 13.93
N LYS A 93 -2.84 -24.09 15.05
CA LYS A 93 -3.82 -25.19 15.18
C LYS A 93 -5.06 -25.04 14.30
N ASP A 94 -5.37 -23.83 13.85
CA ASP A 94 -6.58 -23.53 13.05
C ASP A 94 -6.45 -23.97 11.58
N TYR A 95 -5.30 -24.48 11.14
CA TYR A 95 -5.00 -24.74 9.72
C TYR A 95 -4.82 -26.21 9.33
N GLY A 96 -5.20 -27.16 10.18
CA GLY A 96 -5.00 -28.60 9.93
C GLY A 96 -5.63 -29.12 8.63
N GLU A 97 -6.90 -28.77 8.37
CA GLU A 97 -7.60 -29.16 7.13
C GLU A 97 -7.04 -28.44 5.89
N ILE A 98 -6.60 -27.17 6.06
CA ILE A 98 -6.03 -26.36 4.99
C ILE A 98 -4.67 -26.90 4.54
N ALA A 99 -3.98 -27.67 5.38
CA ALA A 99 -2.73 -28.32 5.02
C ALA A 99 -2.87 -29.26 3.82
N GLN A 100 -4.03 -29.92 3.69
CA GLN A 100 -4.32 -30.92 2.66
C GLN A 100 -5.20 -30.40 1.51
N THR A 101 -5.68 -29.14 1.60
CA THR A 101 -6.63 -28.57 0.64
C THR A 101 -6.16 -27.21 0.14
N PHE A 102 -6.73 -26.70 -0.94
CA PHE A 102 -6.42 -25.38 -1.47
C PHE A 102 -7.63 -24.45 -1.29
N ARG A 103 -7.42 -23.26 -0.73
CA ARG A 103 -8.47 -22.23 -0.62
C ARG A 103 -8.72 -21.61 -2.00
N PRO A 104 -9.95 -21.64 -2.53
CA PRO A 104 -10.27 -20.96 -3.78
C PRO A 104 -9.98 -19.45 -3.69
N GLY A 105 -9.35 -18.91 -4.73
CA GLY A 105 -8.97 -17.48 -4.77
C GLY A 105 -7.79 -17.09 -3.87
N HIS A 106 -7.20 -18.02 -3.11
CA HIS A 106 -5.96 -17.82 -2.34
C HIS A 106 -4.74 -18.33 -3.12
N ALA A 107 -3.54 -17.90 -2.73
CA ALA A 107 -2.29 -18.30 -3.38
C ALA A 107 -1.80 -19.71 -3.01
N ASP A 108 -2.58 -20.49 -2.28
CA ASP A 108 -2.21 -21.83 -1.81
C ASP A 108 -1.73 -22.74 -2.94
N ILE A 109 -2.54 -22.87 -3.99
CA ILE A 109 -2.26 -23.76 -5.13
C ILE A 109 -1.06 -23.27 -5.95
N THR A 110 -0.94 -21.97 -6.17
CA THR A 110 0.15 -21.39 -6.97
C THR A 110 1.50 -21.52 -6.28
N TYR A 111 1.54 -21.37 -4.95
CA TYR A 111 2.77 -21.62 -4.18
C TYR A 111 3.15 -23.09 -4.20
N HIS A 112 2.19 -23.98 -4.04
CA HIS A 112 2.44 -25.42 -4.11
C HIS A 112 2.96 -25.84 -5.51
N GLN A 113 2.31 -25.38 -6.57
CA GLN A 113 2.73 -25.68 -7.93
C GLN A 113 4.11 -25.14 -8.30
N LYS A 114 4.44 -23.93 -7.80
CA LYS A 114 5.71 -23.26 -8.12
C LYS A 114 6.88 -23.83 -7.32
N TYR A 115 6.68 -24.03 -6.01
CA TYR A 115 7.77 -24.36 -5.09
C TYR A 115 7.76 -25.82 -4.59
N GLY A 116 6.71 -26.59 -4.93
CA GLY A 116 6.51 -27.97 -4.44
C GLY A 116 6.14 -28.05 -2.96
N LEU A 117 6.14 -26.93 -2.27
CA LEU A 117 5.93 -26.83 -0.83
C LEU A 117 5.28 -25.47 -0.53
N ARG A 118 4.45 -25.39 0.50
CA ARG A 118 3.87 -24.14 0.99
C ARG A 118 3.76 -24.14 2.51
N ASP A 119 3.90 -23.00 3.15
CA ASP A 119 3.46 -22.83 4.53
C ASP A 119 1.95 -22.61 4.53
N TYR A 120 1.20 -23.62 4.97
CA TYR A 120 -0.26 -23.57 5.06
C TYR A 120 -0.75 -22.71 6.23
N ARG A 121 0.11 -22.41 7.19
CA ARG A 121 -0.21 -21.62 8.39
C ARG A 121 -0.39 -20.14 7.99
N GLY A 122 -1.64 -19.70 7.86
CA GLY A 122 -1.98 -18.33 7.48
C GLY A 122 -1.53 -17.88 6.08
N GLY A 123 -0.97 -18.80 5.26
CA GLY A 123 -0.53 -18.52 3.89
C GLY A 123 0.90 -17.99 3.76
N GLY A 124 1.73 -18.05 4.81
CA GLY A 124 3.15 -17.68 4.75
C GLY A 124 3.38 -16.26 4.22
N ARG A 125 4.18 -16.15 3.15
CA ARG A 125 4.49 -14.88 2.45
C ARG A 125 3.31 -14.28 1.67
N SER A 126 2.30 -15.08 1.31
CA SER A 126 1.10 -14.57 0.61
C SER A 126 0.09 -13.90 1.54
N SER A 127 0.31 -13.94 2.83
CA SER A 127 -0.54 -13.33 3.84
C SER A 127 -0.45 -11.81 3.83
N ALA A 128 -1.57 -11.11 4.06
CA ALA A 128 -1.59 -9.66 4.28
C ALA A 128 -0.75 -9.21 5.50
N ARG A 129 -0.31 -10.14 6.36
CA ARG A 129 0.61 -9.86 7.47
C ARG A 129 1.96 -9.29 6.99
N GLU A 130 2.43 -9.71 5.81
CA GLU A 130 3.66 -9.21 5.18
C GLU A 130 3.66 -7.69 5.02
N THR A 131 2.50 -7.08 4.82
CA THR A 131 2.39 -5.63 4.63
C THR A 131 2.83 -4.79 5.83
N ALA A 132 2.97 -5.37 7.03
CA ALA A 132 3.56 -4.67 8.17
C ALA A 132 5.02 -4.28 7.89
N ALA A 133 5.78 -5.15 7.24
CA ALA A 133 7.16 -4.86 6.83
C ALA A 133 7.22 -3.70 5.82
N ARG A 134 6.26 -3.63 4.89
CA ARG A 134 6.16 -2.53 3.93
C ARG A 134 5.86 -1.20 4.61
N VAL A 135 4.94 -1.20 5.57
CA VAL A 135 4.60 0.02 6.32
C VAL A 135 5.77 0.49 7.18
N ALA A 136 6.50 -0.42 7.81
CA ALA A 136 7.73 -0.08 8.53
C ALA A 136 8.78 0.58 7.62
N ALA A 137 9.03 0.01 6.43
CA ALA A 137 9.93 0.59 5.43
C ALA A 137 9.39 1.94 4.89
N GLY A 138 8.08 2.06 4.68
CA GLY A 138 7.41 3.30 4.32
C GLY A 138 7.59 4.40 5.38
N GLY A 139 7.62 4.04 6.66
CA GLY A 139 7.95 4.96 7.75
C GLY A 139 9.37 5.53 7.63
N VAL A 140 10.35 4.71 7.27
CA VAL A 140 11.72 5.18 6.96
C VAL A 140 11.69 6.14 5.76
N ALA A 141 10.98 5.77 4.68
CA ALA A 141 10.84 6.64 3.51
C ALA A 141 10.23 8.00 3.87
N ARG A 142 9.19 8.02 4.69
CA ARG A 142 8.56 9.27 5.16
C ARG A 142 9.51 10.14 5.99
N ALA A 143 10.35 9.53 6.84
CA ALA A 143 11.36 10.27 7.60
C ALA A 143 12.36 10.98 6.67
N VAL A 144 12.83 10.29 5.63
CA VAL A 144 13.73 10.87 4.62
C VAL A 144 13.01 11.93 3.78
N LEU A 145 11.76 11.68 3.35
CA LEU A 145 10.95 12.65 2.61
C LEU A 145 10.74 13.94 3.42
N LYS A 146 10.49 13.83 4.73
CA LYS A 146 10.37 15.01 5.60
C LYS A 146 11.64 15.87 5.61
N ALA A 147 12.81 15.24 5.48
CA ALA A 147 14.09 15.97 5.41
C ALA A 147 14.36 16.58 4.03
N LEU A 148 13.99 15.89 2.94
CA LEU A 148 14.32 16.30 1.57
C LEU A 148 13.22 17.12 0.88
N ALA A 149 11.96 16.88 1.20
CA ALA A 149 10.79 17.52 0.63
C ALA A 149 9.72 17.76 1.72
N PRO A 150 9.96 18.70 2.66
CA PRO A 150 9.18 18.84 3.90
C PRO A 150 7.70 19.18 3.70
N LYS A 151 7.33 19.68 2.53
CA LYS A 151 5.93 19.98 2.16
C LYS A 151 5.20 18.79 1.53
N LEU A 152 5.93 17.75 1.16
CA LEU A 152 5.33 16.58 0.51
C LEU A 152 4.50 15.79 1.52
N GLU A 153 3.26 15.51 1.16
CA GLU A 153 2.33 14.73 1.95
C GLU A 153 1.83 13.54 1.13
N VAL A 154 1.61 12.41 1.78
CA VAL A 154 1.01 11.22 1.16
C VAL A 154 -0.19 10.82 1.99
N ILE A 155 -1.36 10.85 1.38
CA ILE A 155 -2.66 10.61 2.03
C ILE A 155 -3.41 9.54 1.22
N GLY A 156 -3.87 8.50 1.91
CA GLY A 156 -4.67 7.45 1.33
C GLY A 156 -6.09 7.44 1.89
N TYR A 157 -7.05 7.03 1.09
CA TYR A 157 -8.45 6.87 1.51
C TYR A 157 -9.17 5.82 0.69
N MET A 158 -10.22 5.23 1.28
CA MET A 158 -11.09 4.32 0.55
C MET A 158 -12.08 5.10 -0.30
N THR A 159 -12.22 4.68 -1.56
CA THR A 159 -13.25 5.20 -2.48
C THR A 159 -14.44 4.27 -2.60
N THR A 160 -14.22 2.95 -2.41
CA THR A 160 -15.26 1.94 -2.60
C THR A 160 -15.07 0.79 -1.61
N MET A 161 -16.18 0.25 -1.08
CA MET A 161 -16.22 -0.99 -0.30
C MET A 161 -17.42 -1.83 -0.73
N GLY A 162 -17.19 -2.85 -1.54
CA GLY A 162 -18.26 -3.63 -2.15
C GLY A 162 -19.19 -2.77 -3.00
N GLU A 163 -20.43 -2.55 -2.54
CA GLU A 163 -21.44 -1.71 -3.22
C GLU A 163 -21.44 -0.25 -2.70
N MET A 164 -20.68 0.02 -1.64
CA MET A 164 -20.59 1.37 -1.08
C MET A 164 -19.54 2.17 -1.82
N GLU A 165 -19.84 3.40 -2.19
CA GLU A 165 -18.95 4.34 -2.86
C GLU A 165 -19.02 5.71 -2.18
N ILE A 166 -17.91 6.46 -2.18
CA ILE A 166 -17.87 7.82 -1.65
C ILE A 166 -18.59 8.79 -2.58
N ASP A 167 -19.18 9.83 -2.02
CA ASP A 167 -19.64 10.99 -2.78
C ASP A 167 -18.50 12.00 -2.94
N ARG A 168 -17.93 12.10 -4.13
CA ARG A 168 -16.83 13.04 -4.42
C ARG A 168 -17.24 14.51 -4.32
N SER A 169 -18.53 14.81 -4.35
CA SER A 169 -19.02 16.19 -4.18
C SER A 169 -19.02 16.65 -2.70
N ALA A 170 -19.00 15.69 -1.78
CA ALA A 170 -18.97 15.91 -0.33
C ALA A 170 -17.61 15.52 0.28
N PHE A 171 -16.52 15.71 -0.46
CA PHE A 171 -15.18 15.30 -0.05
C PHE A 171 -14.59 16.22 1.03
N ASP A 172 -14.15 15.62 2.14
CA ASP A 172 -13.50 16.32 3.24
C ASP A 172 -12.18 15.59 3.64
N TRP A 173 -11.06 16.24 3.42
CA TRP A 173 -9.73 15.70 3.77
C TRP A 173 -9.57 15.44 5.27
N ASP A 174 -10.15 16.29 6.11
CA ASP A 174 -10.00 16.19 7.57
C ASP A 174 -10.82 15.03 8.15
N ALA A 175 -11.84 14.56 7.43
CA ALA A 175 -12.67 13.43 7.85
C ALA A 175 -11.97 12.07 7.72
N ILE A 176 -10.95 11.94 6.86
CA ILE A 176 -10.32 10.66 6.52
C ILE A 176 -9.82 9.91 7.75
N GLU A 177 -9.11 10.58 8.65
CA GLU A 177 -8.55 9.96 9.86
C GLU A 177 -9.54 9.91 11.04
N GLN A 178 -10.75 10.46 10.88
CA GLN A 178 -11.76 10.52 11.93
C GLN A 178 -12.71 9.33 11.93
N ASN A 179 -12.59 8.41 10.99
CA ASN A 179 -13.44 7.23 10.89
C ASN A 179 -12.67 5.94 10.60
N ASP A 180 -13.28 4.81 10.94
CA ASP A 180 -12.67 3.48 10.84
C ASP A 180 -12.45 2.99 9.40
N PHE A 181 -12.99 3.68 8.41
CA PHE A 181 -12.97 3.28 7.00
C PHE A 181 -12.00 4.12 6.15
N TRP A 182 -11.40 5.14 6.74
CA TRP A 182 -10.55 6.10 5.99
C TRP A 182 -11.30 6.77 4.83
N ILE A 183 -12.60 7.03 4.98
CA ILE A 183 -13.39 7.73 3.95
C ILE A 183 -13.36 9.24 4.18
N PRO A 184 -13.31 10.05 3.10
CA PRO A 184 -13.32 11.52 3.19
C PRO A 184 -14.76 12.06 3.34
N GLN A 185 -15.50 11.52 4.32
CA GLN A 185 -16.92 11.80 4.51
C GLN A 185 -17.33 11.78 5.97
N ASP A 186 -18.51 12.27 6.26
CA ASP A 186 -19.06 12.44 7.57
C ASP A 186 -19.31 11.12 8.34
N GLU A 187 -19.59 11.25 9.61
CA GLU A 187 -19.88 10.12 10.51
C GLU A 187 -21.16 9.34 10.09
N ALA A 188 -22.13 10.01 9.46
CA ALA A 188 -23.35 9.33 9.01
C ALA A 188 -23.06 8.35 7.88
N THR A 189 -22.22 8.77 6.93
CA THR A 189 -21.72 7.91 5.86
C THR A 189 -20.89 6.76 6.41
N ALA A 190 -19.98 7.02 7.36
CA ALA A 190 -19.18 5.98 8.00
C ALA A 190 -20.07 4.93 8.72
N LYS A 191 -21.14 5.35 9.39
CA LYS A 191 -22.14 4.43 10.00
C LYS A 191 -22.86 3.59 8.95
N SER A 192 -23.17 4.12 7.77
CA SER A 192 -23.78 3.35 6.69
C SER A 192 -22.83 2.26 6.15
N TRP A 193 -21.55 2.58 6.02
CA TRP A 193 -20.51 1.63 5.64
C TRP A 193 -20.34 0.53 6.72
N GLU A 194 -20.39 0.89 7.98
CA GLU A 194 -20.36 -0.07 9.09
C GLU A 194 -21.54 -1.03 9.06
N ALA A 195 -22.76 -0.51 8.83
CA ALA A 195 -23.97 -1.32 8.73
C ALA A 195 -23.86 -2.32 7.56
N TYR A 196 -23.38 -1.87 6.40
CA TYR A 196 -23.13 -2.71 5.23
C TYR A 196 -22.12 -3.82 5.55
N LEU A 197 -20.96 -3.49 6.11
CA LEU A 197 -19.92 -4.46 6.44
C LEU A 197 -20.37 -5.47 7.50
N THR A 198 -21.21 -5.03 8.44
CA THR A 198 -21.84 -5.90 9.45
C THR A 198 -22.77 -6.93 8.79
N LYS A 199 -23.55 -6.52 7.78
CA LYS A 199 -24.38 -7.44 6.98
C LYS A 199 -23.50 -8.45 6.24
N VAL A 200 -22.46 -8.02 5.52
CA VAL A 200 -21.52 -8.90 4.83
C VAL A 200 -20.93 -9.97 5.76
N ARG A 201 -20.56 -9.57 6.98
CA ARG A 201 -20.03 -10.49 8.00
C ARG A 201 -21.09 -11.50 8.48
N LYS A 202 -22.34 -11.05 8.71
CA LYS A 202 -23.45 -11.94 9.08
C LYS A 202 -23.76 -12.97 7.98
N ASP A 203 -23.59 -12.56 6.71
CA ASP A 203 -23.74 -13.42 5.55
C ASP A 203 -22.54 -14.36 5.33
N LYS A 204 -21.57 -14.39 6.30
CA LYS A 204 -20.35 -15.23 6.26
C LYS A 204 -19.49 -15.00 5.01
N ASN A 205 -19.51 -13.79 4.47
CA ASN A 205 -18.87 -13.38 3.24
C ASN A 205 -17.81 -12.30 3.46
N SER A 206 -17.20 -11.84 2.37
CA SER A 206 -16.25 -10.73 2.33
C SER A 206 -16.50 -9.87 1.10
N VAL A 207 -16.00 -8.64 1.12
CA VAL A 207 -16.06 -7.70 0.01
C VAL A 207 -14.69 -7.12 -0.30
N GLY A 208 -14.52 -6.68 -1.54
CA GLY A 208 -13.36 -5.93 -1.97
C GLY A 208 -13.48 -4.45 -1.64
N GLY A 209 -12.45 -3.69 -2.01
CA GLY A 209 -12.45 -2.24 -1.88
C GLY A 209 -11.54 -1.60 -2.91
N ALA A 210 -11.75 -0.33 -3.18
CA ALA A 210 -10.83 0.51 -3.94
C ALA A 210 -10.27 1.61 -3.03
N ILE A 211 -9.00 1.89 -3.21
CA ILE A 211 -8.25 2.86 -2.45
C ILE A 211 -7.65 3.87 -3.42
N GLU A 212 -7.70 5.14 -3.07
CA GLU A 212 -6.97 6.19 -3.76
C GLU A 212 -5.88 6.73 -2.83
N VAL A 213 -4.68 6.91 -3.36
CA VAL A 213 -3.54 7.50 -2.65
C VAL A 213 -3.09 8.71 -3.43
N VAL A 214 -3.00 9.83 -2.74
CA VAL A 214 -2.61 11.12 -3.30
C VAL A 214 -1.31 11.57 -2.65
N ALA A 215 -0.30 11.89 -3.46
CA ALA A 215 0.89 12.58 -2.99
C ALA A 215 0.81 14.05 -3.42
N ARG A 216 0.76 14.92 -2.43
CA ARG A 216 0.68 16.39 -2.60
C ARG A 216 2.06 17.02 -2.55
N ASN A 217 2.22 18.13 -3.21
CA ASN A 217 3.47 18.89 -3.24
C ASN A 217 4.68 18.06 -3.73
N VAL A 218 4.45 17.12 -4.63
CA VAL A 218 5.54 16.42 -5.31
C VAL A 218 6.25 17.42 -6.21
N PRO A 219 7.58 17.60 -6.08
CA PRO A 219 8.31 18.50 -6.96
C PRO A 219 8.15 18.12 -8.43
N ALA A 220 8.03 19.10 -9.33
CA ALA A 220 8.06 18.84 -10.77
C ALA A 220 9.43 18.28 -11.18
N GLY A 221 9.44 17.38 -12.15
CA GLY A 221 10.67 16.80 -12.72
C GLY A 221 11.13 15.50 -12.07
N ILE A 222 10.36 14.93 -11.13
CA ILE A 222 10.67 13.63 -10.49
C ILE A 222 10.17 12.49 -11.37
N GLY A 223 11.02 11.49 -11.58
CA GLY A 223 10.75 10.38 -12.47
C GLY A 223 11.72 10.38 -13.66
N ALA A 224 11.49 9.48 -14.61
CA ALA A 224 12.31 9.35 -15.80
C ALA A 224 11.46 8.88 -17.00
N PRO A 225 11.88 9.17 -18.23
CA PRO A 225 11.16 8.68 -19.41
C PRO A 225 11.39 7.18 -19.63
N ILE A 226 10.53 6.56 -20.41
CA ILE A 226 10.57 5.23 -21.02
C ILE A 226 10.51 4.09 -19.99
N TYR A 227 11.62 3.64 -19.41
CA TYR A 227 11.65 2.37 -18.63
C TYR A 227 11.57 2.55 -17.11
N ALA A 228 11.91 3.73 -16.58
CA ALA A 228 11.82 4.06 -15.16
C ALA A 228 10.82 5.21 -14.94
N LYS A 229 9.65 5.11 -15.58
CA LYS A 229 8.60 6.11 -15.40
C LYS A 229 8.03 6.03 -13.98
N LEU A 230 7.75 7.20 -13.41
CA LEU A 230 7.16 7.30 -12.07
C LEU A 230 5.81 6.54 -11.98
N ASP A 231 4.96 6.66 -13.00
CA ASP A 231 3.69 5.94 -13.08
C ASP A 231 3.87 4.42 -13.18
N THR A 232 4.89 3.93 -13.91
CA THR A 232 5.20 2.51 -14.01
C THR A 232 5.61 1.94 -12.64
N ASP A 233 6.50 2.61 -11.92
CA ASP A 233 6.99 2.13 -10.63
C ASP A 233 5.90 2.23 -9.55
N LEU A 234 5.07 3.29 -9.58
CA LEU A 234 3.89 3.40 -8.73
C LEU A 234 2.89 2.26 -9.01
N ALA A 235 2.59 1.99 -10.28
CA ALA A 235 1.68 0.91 -10.64
C ALA A 235 2.24 -0.46 -10.22
N ALA A 236 3.53 -0.72 -10.41
CA ALA A 236 4.20 -1.95 -9.99
C ALA A 236 4.19 -2.11 -8.46
N ALA A 237 4.46 -1.03 -7.72
CA ALA A 237 4.44 -1.01 -6.27
C ALA A 237 3.05 -1.34 -5.73
N MET A 238 1.99 -0.67 -6.21
CA MET A 238 0.61 -0.92 -5.80
C MET A 238 0.14 -2.32 -6.21
N MET A 239 0.43 -2.78 -7.44
CA MET A 239 0.07 -4.12 -7.90
C MET A 239 0.77 -5.22 -7.08
N SER A 240 1.92 -4.95 -6.48
CA SER A 240 2.65 -5.89 -5.62
C SER A 240 1.99 -6.08 -4.24
N ILE A 241 1.07 -5.22 -3.82
CA ILE A 241 0.34 -5.35 -2.56
C ILE A 241 -0.56 -6.59 -2.63
N ASN A 242 -0.58 -7.37 -1.56
CA ASN A 242 -1.39 -8.59 -1.47
C ASN A 242 -2.86 -8.28 -1.79
N ALA A 243 -3.47 -9.13 -2.63
CA ALA A 243 -4.87 -9.07 -3.08
C ALA A 243 -5.20 -7.91 -4.05
N VAL A 244 -4.29 -7.04 -4.43
CA VAL A 244 -4.51 -6.03 -5.47
C VAL A 244 -4.72 -6.71 -6.84
N LYS A 245 -5.66 -6.19 -7.63
CA LYS A 245 -6.06 -6.72 -8.96
C LYS A 245 -6.20 -5.66 -10.05
N GLY A 246 -6.14 -4.39 -9.69
CA GLY A 246 -6.17 -3.27 -10.63
C GLY A 246 -5.43 -2.09 -10.06
N VAL A 247 -4.78 -1.31 -10.91
CA VAL A 247 -4.13 -0.05 -10.58
C VAL A 247 -4.44 0.95 -11.69
N GLU A 248 -4.73 2.18 -11.32
CA GLU A 248 -4.98 3.30 -12.22
C GLU A 248 -4.16 4.52 -11.79
N ILE A 249 -3.69 5.27 -12.77
CA ILE A 249 -2.99 6.54 -12.57
C ILE A 249 -3.88 7.65 -13.14
N GLY A 250 -4.14 8.70 -12.34
CA GLY A 250 -5.01 9.80 -12.74
C GLY A 250 -6.40 9.30 -13.15
N GLU A 251 -6.86 9.64 -14.34
CA GLU A 251 -8.16 9.22 -14.89
C GLU A 251 -8.22 7.70 -15.14
N GLY A 252 -7.07 7.04 -15.29
CA GLY A 252 -6.99 5.59 -15.43
C GLY A 252 -7.76 5.05 -16.64
N MET A 253 -8.58 4.02 -16.44
CA MET A 253 -9.36 3.38 -17.50
C MET A 253 -10.45 4.28 -18.07
N ALA A 254 -10.91 5.30 -17.34
CA ALA A 254 -11.91 6.26 -17.83
C ALA A 254 -11.34 7.14 -18.96
N ALA A 255 -10.03 7.41 -18.98
CA ALA A 255 -9.36 8.17 -20.05
C ALA A 255 -9.63 7.61 -21.45
N ALA A 256 -9.86 6.29 -21.58
CA ALA A 256 -10.18 5.67 -22.88
C ALA A 256 -11.52 6.13 -23.47
N ARG A 257 -12.37 6.81 -22.70
CA ARG A 257 -13.67 7.32 -23.11
C ARG A 257 -13.68 8.82 -23.34
N LEU A 258 -12.60 9.52 -22.99
CA LEU A 258 -12.47 10.96 -23.16
C LEU A 258 -12.03 11.29 -24.59
N SER A 259 -12.50 12.44 -25.08
CA SER A 259 -11.90 13.06 -26.27
C SER A 259 -10.55 13.69 -25.91
N GLY A 260 -9.71 13.99 -26.90
CA GLY A 260 -8.44 14.68 -26.68
C GLY A 260 -8.62 16.04 -26.02
N THR A 261 -9.70 16.75 -26.31
CA THR A 261 -10.06 18.03 -25.68
C THR A 261 -10.48 17.85 -24.22
N ASP A 262 -11.27 16.84 -23.92
CA ASP A 262 -11.76 16.61 -22.55
C ASP A 262 -10.64 16.07 -21.63
N ASN A 263 -9.67 15.34 -22.19
CA ASN A 263 -8.53 14.80 -21.44
C ASN A 263 -7.37 15.80 -21.32
N ALA A 264 -7.42 16.95 -21.97
CA ALA A 264 -6.33 17.91 -21.95
C ALA A 264 -6.29 18.65 -20.62
N ASP A 265 -5.20 18.48 -19.87
CA ASP A 265 -4.86 19.30 -18.70
C ASP A 265 -4.23 20.60 -19.23
N GLU A 266 -5.07 21.61 -19.57
CA GLU A 266 -4.61 22.87 -20.14
C GLU A 266 -3.64 23.59 -19.19
N ILE A 267 -2.60 24.20 -19.76
CA ILE A 267 -1.52 24.84 -19.00
C ILE A 267 -1.62 26.35 -19.15
N PHE A 268 -1.58 27.07 -18.04
CA PHE A 268 -1.53 28.51 -18.00
C PHE A 268 -0.51 29.02 -16.97
N MET A 269 -0.07 30.25 -17.10
CA MET A 269 0.87 30.85 -16.16
C MET A 269 0.13 31.39 -14.94
N GLY A 270 0.39 30.79 -13.79
CA GLY A 270 -0.04 31.29 -12.48
C GLY A 270 1.01 32.19 -11.82
N PRO A 271 0.71 32.71 -10.61
CA PRO A 271 1.59 33.62 -9.89
C PRO A 271 2.90 32.95 -9.41
N ASN A 272 2.90 31.64 -9.27
CA ASN A 272 4.03 30.84 -8.77
C ASN A 272 4.65 29.91 -9.83
N GLY A 273 4.23 30.04 -11.09
CA GLY A 273 4.67 29.21 -12.20
C GLY A 273 3.50 28.55 -12.94
N PRO A 274 3.76 27.51 -13.76
CA PRO A 274 2.72 26.82 -14.49
C PRO A 274 1.65 26.21 -13.58
N GLU A 275 0.38 26.43 -13.93
CA GLU A 275 -0.80 25.85 -13.32
C GLU A 275 -1.62 25.07 -14.37
N TYR A 276 -2.49 24.20 -13.94
CA TYR A 276 -3.24 23.29 -14.80
C TYR A 276 -4.74 23.41 -14.54
N SER A 277 -5.57 23.32 -15.59
CA SER A 277 -7.03 23.38 -15.48
C SER A 277 -7.65 22.14 -14.84
N SER A 278 -6.96 21.00 -14.95
CA SER A 278 -7.41 19.68 -14.50
C SER A 278 -6.20 18.79 -14.19
N ASN A 279 -6.42 17.55 -13.75
CA ASN A 279 -5.35 16.60 -13.44
C ASN A 279 -5.72 15.18 -13.92
N HIS A 280 -6.17 15.04 -15.18
CA HIS A 280 -6.50 13.74 -15.77
C HIS A 280 -5.28 12.82 -15.86
N ALA A 281 -4.09 13.41 -16.08
CA ALA A 281 -2.83 12.68 -16.13
C ALA A 281 -2.36 12.19 -14.73
N GLY A 282 -3.02 12.60 -13.64
CA GLY A 282 -2.66 12.21 -12.29
C GLY A 282 -1.28 12.69 -11.85
N GLY A 283 -0.89 13.91 -12.27
CA GLY A 283 0.37 14.56 -11.90
C GLY A 283 1.60 14.05 -12.62
N ILE A 284 1.45 13.21 -13.64
CA ILE A 284 2.59 12.57 -14.34
C ILE A 284 2.40 12.67 -15.86
N LEU A 285 3.35 13.26 -16.54
CA LEU A 285 3.41 13.32 -18.00
C LEU A 285 4.73 12.73 -18.50
N GLY A 286 4.66 11.78 -19.43
CA GLY A 286 5.84 11.10 -19.96
C GLY A 286 6.68 10.35 -18.93
N GLY A 287 6.09 9.99 -17.78
CA GLY A 287 6.77 9.32 -16.67
C GLY A 287 7.43 10.26 -15.66
N ILE A 288 7.20 11.58 -15.78
CA ILE A 288 7.83 12.63 -14.97
C ILE A 288 6.73 13.46 -14.31
N SER A 289 6.92 13.81 -13.03
CA SER A 289 5.96 14.60 -12.27
C SER A 289 5.83 16.03 -12.81
N THR A 290 4.59 16.55 -12.83
CA THR A 290 4.26 17.90 -13.30
C THR A 290 4.33 18.97 -12.21
N GLY A 291 4.35 18.56 -10.94
CA GLY A 291 4.16 19.43 -9.79
C GLY A 291 2.71 19.44 -9.26
N GLN A 292 1.78 18.84 -10.00
CA GLN A 292 0.42 18.57 -9.53
C GLN A 292 0.42 17.38 -8.54
N ASP A 293 -0.73 17.17 -7.89
CA ASP A 293 -0.93 15.99 -7.05
C ASP A 293 -0.75 14.70 -7.85
N VAL A 294 0.06 13.79 -7.35
CA VAL A 294 0.22 12.46 -7.95
C VAL A 294 -0.87 11.55 -7.39
N VAL A 295 -1.74 11.06 -8.29
CA VAL A 295 -2.95 10.31 -7.94
C VAL A 295 -2.87 8.88 -8.45
N VAL A 296 -2.97 7.91 -7.52
CA VAL A 296 -2.98 6.48 -7.85
C VAL A 296 -4.19 5.82 -7.18
N ARG A 297 -4.96 5.05 -7.94
CA ARG A 297 -6.02 4.17 -7.43
C ARG A 297 -5.64 2.72 -7.56
N PHE A 298 -6.07 1.89 -6.61
CA PHE A 298 -5.92 0.44 -6.73
C PHE A 298 -7.09 -0.31 -6.11
N ALA A 299 -7.43 -1.44 -6.72
CA ALA A 299 -8.53 -2.30 -6.31
C ALA A 299 -8.03 -3.55 -5.60
N VAL A 300 -8.59 -3.84 -4.45
CA VAL A 300 -8.31 -5.01 -3.62
C VAL A 300 -9.47 -5.98 -3.73
N LYS A 301 -9.19 -7.22 -4.13
CA LYS A 301 -10.23 -8.26 -4.22
C LYS A 301 -10.77 -8.65 -2.84
N PRO A 302 -11.98 -9.23 -2.75
CA PRO A 302 -12.50 -9.80 -1.52
C PRO A 302 -11.54 -10.82 -0.90
N THR A 303 -11.52 -10.90 0.44
CA THR A 303 -10.75 -11.91 1.16
C THR A 303 -11.24 -13.31 0.78
N SER A 304 -10.32 -14.19 0.37
CA SER A 304 -10.66 -15.56 -0.06
C SER A 304 -11.07 -16.48 1.08
N SER A 305 -10.72 -16.09 2.31
CA SER A 305 -11.00 -16.87 3.52
C SER A 305 -12.38 -16.51 4.06
N ILE A 306 -13.40 -17.26 3.68
CA ILE A 306 -14.80 -17.06 4.08
C ILE A 306 -15.39 -18.32 4.73
N LEU A 307 -16.47 -18.13 5.48
CA LEU A 307 -17.17 -19.22 6.17
C LEU A 307 -18.21 -19.91 5.29
N THR A 308 -18.45 -19.42 4.09
CA THR A 308 -19.33 -20.06 3.11
C THR A 308 -18.56 -21.18 2.41
N PRO A 309 -19.06 -22.43 2.40
CA PRO A 309 -18.40 -23.55 1.71
C PRO A 309 -18.13 -23.26 0.23
N ARG A 310 -16.96 -23.66 -0.25
CA ARG A 310 -16.55 -23.53 -1.65
C ARG A 310 -15.92 -24.82 -2.15
N ALA A 311 -16.26 -25.21 -3.39
CA ALA A 311 -15.67 -26.35 -4.05
C ALA A 311 -14.16 -26.15 -4.22
N SER A 312 -13.39 -27.20 -3.96
CA SER A 312 -11.93 -27.22 -4.06
C SER A 312 -11.42 -28.64 -4.33
N ILE A 313 -10.10 -28.79 -4.31
CA ILE A 313 -9.42 -30.08 -4.42
C ILE A 313 -8.43 -30.28 -3.26
N ARG A 314 -8.13 -31.54 -2.97
CA ARG A 314 -7.05 -31.96 -2.07
C ARG A 314 -5.72 -32.06 -2.82
N LEU A 315 -4.63 -32.26 -2.07
CA LEU A 315 -3.30 -32.51 -2.63
C LEU A 315 -3.24 -33.74 -3.55
N ASP A 316 -4.07 -34.73 -3.31
CA ASP A 316 -4.18 -35.94 -4.15
C ASP A 316 -5.08 -35.79 -5.40
N GLY A 317 -5.61 -34.55 -5.60
CA GLY A 317 -6.52 -34.25 -6.72
C GLY A 317 -7.99 -34.57 -6.46
N SER A 318 -8.35 -35.18 -5.33
CA SER A 318 -9.75 -35.50 -5.02
C SER A 318 -10.58 -34.24 -4.75
N ALA A 319 -11.83 -34.25 -5.21
CA ALA A 319 -12.76 -33.13 -4.97
C ALA A 319 -13.11 -33.01 -3.49
N THR A 320 -13.27 -31.79 -3.03
CA THR A 320 -13.64 -31.45 -1.64
C THR A 320 -14.35 -30.11 -1.56
N GLU A 321 -14.88 -29.80 -0.39
CA GLU A 321 -15.31 -28.44 -0.03
C GLU A 321 -14.41 -27.87 1.04
N VAL A 322 -14.16 -26.56 0.96
CA VAL A 322 -13.36 -25.83 1.95
C VAL A 322 -14.21 -24.74 2.61
N VAL A 323 -14.19 -24.73 3.93
CA VAL A 323 -14.69 -23.65 4.79
C VAL A 323 -13.50 -23.09 5.54
N THR A 324 -13.14 -21.85 5.27
CA THR A 324 -11.97 -21.27 5.94
C THR A 324 -12.39 -20.66 7.27
N LYS A 325 -12.23 -21.43 8.35
CA LYS A 325 -12.39 -20.94 9.73
C LYS A 325 -11.17 -20.09 10.07
N GLY A 326 -11.35 -18.99 10.80
CA GLY A 326 -10.24 -18.13 11.24
C GLY A 326 -10.67 -16.67 11.39
N ARG A 327 -9.69 -15.84 11.76
CA ARG A 327 -9.87 -14.42 12.03
C ARG A 327 -9.43 -13.63 10.79
N HIS A 328 -10.36 -13.41 9.87
CA HIS A 328 -10.08 -12.72 8.61
C HIS A 328 -10.78 -11.36 8.54
N ASP A 329 -10.18 -10.43 7.81
CA ASP A 329 -10.81 -9.14 7.53
C ASP A 329 -12.03 -9.35 6.60
N PRO A 330 -13.21 -8.84 6.91
CA PRO A 330 -14.35 -8.89 5.98
C PRO A 330 -14.14 -7.98 4.75
N CYS A 331 -13.34 -6.93 4.90
CA CYS A 331 -12.78 -6.13 3.82
C CYS A 331 -11.32 -5.79 4.16
N VAL A 332 -10.38 -6.36 3.42
CA VAL A 332 -8.95 -6.07 3.62
C VAL A 332 -8.55 -4.68 3.10
N GLY A 333 -9.41 -4.03 2.30
CA GLY A 333 -9.22 -2.68 1.78
C GLY A 333 -8.96 -1.64 2.86
N ILE A 334 -9.67 -1.72 4.00
CA ILE A 334 -9.48 -0.82 5.14
C ILE A 334 -8.01 -0.77 5.58
N ARG A 335 -7.37 -1.92 5.68
CA ARG A 335 -5.96 -2.02 6.08
C ARG A 335 -4.99 -1.80 4.92
N ALA A 336 -5.46 -1.79 3.69
CA ALA A 336 -4.64 -1.52 2.53
C ALA A 336 -4.35 -0.02 2.33
N VAL A 337 -5.12 0.88 2.94
CA VAL A 337 -4.89 2.33 2.89
C VAL A 337 -3.48 2.69 3.35
N PRO A 338 -3.07 2.44 4.61
CA PRO A 338 -1.71 2.76 5.06
C PRO A 338 -0.61 1.98 4.33
N VAL A 339 -0.94 0.84 3.71
CA VAL A 339 0.01 0.09 2.87
C VAL A 339 0.24 0.80 1.54
N GLY A 340 -0.82 1.30 0.89
CA GLY A 340 -0.72 2.10 -0.33
C GLY A 340 0.08 3.37 -0.09
N GLU A 341 -0.18 4.08 1.00
CA GLU A 341 0.59 5.25 1.40
C GLU A 341 2.08 4.94 1.59
N ALA A 342 2.41 3.85 2.26
CA ALA A 342 3.79 3.42 2.49
C ALA A 342 4.50 3.12 1.17
N MET A 343 3.85 2.42 0.25
CA MET A 343 4.42 2.09 -1.05
C MET A 343 4.61 3.33 -1.91
N MET A 344 3.67 4.28 -1.92
CA MET A 344 3.83 5.57 -2.60
C MET A 344 5.01 6.37 -2.04
N ALA A 345 5.15 6.45 -0.71
CA ALA A 345 6.27 7.15 -0.08
C ALA A 345 7.62 6.53 -0.47
N CYS A 346 7.72 5.20 -0.51
CA CYS A 346 8.93 4.50 -0.94
C CYS A 346 9.29 4.82 -2.41
N VAL A 347 8.31 4.77 -3.33
CA VAL A 347 8.55 5.05 -4.76
C VAL A 347 8.95 6.50 -4.98
N ILE A 348 8.23 7.44 -4.39
CA ILE A 348 8.55 8.87 -4.55
C ILE A 348 9.94 9.17 -4.00
N LEU A 349 10.30 8.62 -2.83
CA LEU A 349 11.65 8.79 -2.29
C LEU A 349 12.71 8.22 -3.22
N ASP A 350 12.49 7.01 -3.73
CA ASP A 350 13.44 6.36 -4.66
C ASP A 350 13.70 7.26 -5.88
N HIS A 351 12.63 7.77 -6.50
CA HIS A 351 12.75 8.69 -7.63
C HIS A 351 13.36 10.04 -7.29
N ILE A 352 13.16 10.59 -6.09
CA ILE A 352 13.85 11.79 -5.60
C ILE A 352 15.35 11.53 -5.49
N LEU A 353 15.76 10.38 -4.96
CA LEU A 353 17.18 10.02 -4.84
C LEU A 353 17.82 9.80 -6.22
N LEU A 354 17.11 9.15 -7.15
CA LEU A 354 17.53 8.99 -8.55
C LEU A 354 17.72 10.35 -9.22
N HIS A 355 16.74 11.25 -9.08
CA HIS A 355 16.79 12.60 -9.62
C HIS A 355 18.02 13.36 -9.13
N ARG A 356 18.30 13.34 -7.82
CA ARG A 356 19.49 13.98 -7.24
C ARG A 356 20.78 13.41 -7.81
N GLY A 357 20.86 12.12 -8.04
CA GLY A 357 22.03 11.46 -8.65
C GLY A 357 22.23 11.79 -10.12
N GLN A 358 21.13 11.95 -10.87
CA GLN A 358 21.17 12.18 -12.32
C GLN A 358 21.30 13.66 -12.70
N VAL A 359 20.51 14.52 -12.07
CA VAL A 359 20.36 15.93 -12.45
C VAL A 359 21.18 16.85 -11.57
N GLY A 360 21.41 16.47 -10.32
CA GLY A 360 22.05 17.31 -9.30
C GLY A 360 21.13 18.44 -8.82
N GLY A 361 21.61 19.24 -7.89
CA GLY A 361 20.82 20.33 -7.31
C GLY A 361 19.93 19.92 -6.14
N ALA A 362 19.22 20.89 -5.56
CA ALA A 362 18.28 20.67 -4.48
C ALA A 362 16.95 20.11 -5.04
N VAL A 363 16.23 19.37 -4.19
CA VAL A 363 14.88 18.89 -4.53
C VAL A 363 13.96 20.10 -4.72
N GLY A 364 13.23 20.12 -5.83
CA GLY A 364 12.35 21.23 -6.23
C GLY A 364 13.01 22.30 -7.09
N GLU A 365 14.32 22.22 -7.36
CA GLU A 365 14.95 23.04 -8.40
C GLU A 365 14.72 22.41 -9.76
N THR A 366 13.98 23.09 -10.62
CA THR A 366 13.81 22.69 -12.03
C THR A 366 14.95 23.24 -12.88
N ARG A 367 15.45 22.44 -13.84
CA ARG A 367 16.49 22.87 -14.77
C ARG A 367 15.97 23.85 -15.81
N GLY A 368 14.75 23.64 -16.27
CA GLY A 368 14.05 24.56 -17.18
C GLY A 368 13.17 25.53 -16.41
N LYS A 369 13.49 26.82 -16.48
CA LYS A 369 12.63 27.87 -15.95
C LYS A 369 11.64 28.29 -17.02
N ILE A 370 10.37 28.47 -16.62
CA ILE A 370 9.31 28.97 -17.46
C ILE A 370 8.81 30.27 -16.82
N GLY A 371 9.02 31.41 -17.50
CA GLY A 371 8.67 32.75 -17.03
C GLY A 371 9.75 33.49 -16.27
#